data_351f6420070b2a3858a9207296a67a6a
#
_entry.id   351f6420070b2a3858a9207296a67a6a
#
_cell.length_a   1.000
_cell.length_b   1.000
_cell.length_c   1.000
_cell.angle_alpha   90.00
_cell.angle_beta   90.00
_cell.angle_gamma   90.00
#
_symmetry.space_group_name_H-M   'P 1'
#
loop_
_entity.id
_entity.type
_entity.pdbx_description
1 polymer ?
#
loop_
_entity_poly.entity_id
_entity_poly.type
_entity_poly.pdbx_seq_one_letter_code
_entity_poly.pdbx_strand_id
1 'polypeptide(L)'
;YLSGLDAGYWLFLTDTAGKPADKSTDAFTSPVYAVIDGESTTTVKPKKSVPTVVKKVLDDADAYAAVTDIKSSDKWKDVADSQIGQDVNYKLTGTIASNYATFDTYAYKFTDKLSNGLDYVNGSVKVYALNGEKYSEIDLNNYTVTNADTSNNNTLTVDFKVGADKKGLKDVNGVDANTKIVVFYKAKLNSHAVIGNAEGSTMGGNTNTVKLTYSNNPYAEGEGETI
;
A
#
# COMPACT_ATOMS: atom_id res chain seq x y z
N TYR A 1 23.45 -22.88 -1.49
CA TYR A 1 24.31 -23.36 -0.41
C TYR A 1 25.66 -22.64 -0.51
N LEU A 2 26.15 -22.08 0.61
CA LEU A 2 27.54 -21.64 0.76
C LEU A 2 28.27 -22.78 1.48
N SER A 3 29.44 -23.18 0.99
CA SER A 3 30.27 -24.21 1.58
C SER A 3 31.68 -23.69 1.83
N GLY A 4 32.39 -24.32 2.78
CA GLY A 4 33.79 -23.96 3.09
C GLY A 4 33.94 -22.65 3.85
N LEU A 5 32.93 -22.26 4.64
CA LEU A 5 33.05 -21.12 5.54
C LEU A 5 33.80 -21.55 6.81
N ASP A 6 34.80 -20.76 7.17
CA ASP A 6 35.53 -20.95 8.42
C ASP A 6 34.66 -20.69 9.64
N ALA A 7 35.01 -21.29 10.78
CA ALA A 7 34.35 -20.99 12.05
C ALA A 7 34.46 -19.49 12.38
N GLY A 8 33.33 -18.87 12.79
CA GLY A 8 33.31 -17.46 13.09
C GLY A 8 31.93 -16.81 13.01
N TYR A 9 31.92 -15.48 13.12
CA TYR A 9 30.72 -14.67 12.99
C TYR A 9 30.60 -14.17 11.55
N TRP A 10 29.49 -14.47 10.92
CA TRP A 10 29.23 -14.10 9.52
C TRP A 10 28.02 -13.17 9.42
N LEU A 11 28.15 -12.14 8.56
CA LEU A 11 27.06 -11.26 8.17
C LEU A 11 26.73 -11.53 6.71
N PHE A 12 25.53 -12.02 6.45
CA PHE A 12 25.01 -12.21 5.11
C PHE A 12 24.16 -10.99 4.72
N LEU A 13 24.51 -10.37 3.62
CA LEU A 13 23.80 -9.24 3.02
C LEU A 13 23.23 -9.66 1.67
N THR A 14 22.09 -9.11 1.30
CA THR A 14 21.61 -9.22 -0.07
C THR A 14 22.55 -8.46 -0.99
N ASP A 15 22.96 -9.08 -2.11
CA ASP A 15 23.79 -8.41 -3.12
C ASP A 15 23.02 -7.23 -3.72
N THR A 16 23.55 -6.03 -3.58
CA THR A 16 22.98 -4.79 -4.09
C THR A 16 23.05 -4.68 -5.62
N ALA A 17 23.91 -5.48 -6.27
CA ALA A 17 24.00 -5.57 -7.72
C ALA A 17 22.85 -6.40 -8.32
N GLY A 18 22.29 -7.33 -7.55
CA GLY A 18 21.10 -8.10 -7.91
C GLY A 18 19.82 -7.31 -7.69
N LYS A 19 19.57 -6.25 -8.47
CA LYS A 19 18.25 -5.59 -8.44
C LYS A 19 17.17 -6.61 -8.79
N PRO A 20 16.02 -6.61 -8.09
CA PRO A 20 14.82 -7.22 -8.64
C PRO A 20 14.63 -6.66 -10.05
N ALA A 21 14.53 -7.54 -11.07
CA ALA A 21 14.63 -7.13 -12.47
C ALA A 21 13.45 -6.24 -12.92
N ASP A 22 12.41 -6.17 -12.13
CA ASP A 22 11.18 -5.42 -12.40
C ASP A 22 10.43 -5.12 -11.10
N LYS A 23 9.35 -4.38 -11.22
CA LYS A 23 8.43 -3.97 -10.16
C LYS A 23 7.65 -5.19 -9.64
N SER A 24 8.36 -6.19 -9.13
CA SER A 24 7.79 -7.39 -8.57
C SER A 24 7.58 -7.26 -7.07
N THR A 25 6.93 -8.25 -6.48
CA THR A 25 6.87 -8.42 -5.02
C THR A 25 8.24 -8.75 -4.39
N ASP A 26 9.33 -8.66 -5.17
CA ASP A 26 10.67 -8.91 -4.67
C ASP A 26 11.16 -7.74 -3.83
N ALA A 27 11.67 -8.07 -2.65
CA ALA A 27 12.25 -7.15 -1.70
C ALA A 27 13.60 -7.67 -1.22
N PHE A 28 14.51 -6.77 -0.89
CA PHE A 28 15.76 -7.15 -0.25
C PHE A 28 15.48 -7.75 1.13
N THR A 29 16.18 -8.84 1.44
CA THR A 29 16.08 -9.47 2.74
C THR A 29 16.82 -8.64 3.79
N SER A 30 16.39 -8.74 5.05
CA SER A 30 17.15 -8.17 6.16
C SER A 30 18.51 -8.83 6.28
N PRO A 31 19.56 -8.09 6.73
CA PRO A 31 20.85 -8.69 7.08
C PRO A 31 20.67 -9.85 8.06
N VAL A 32 21.44 -10.90 7.85
CA VAL A 32 21.38 -12.09 8.71
C VAL A 32 22.75 -12.34 9.33
N TYR A 33 22.78 -12.38 10.68
CA TYR A 33 23.94 -12.84 11.42
C TYR A 33 23.86 -14.33 11.66
N ALA A 34 24.95 -15.03 11.44
CA ALA A 34 25.08 -16.43 11.79
C ALA A 34 26.42 -16.69 12.45
N VAL A 35 26.44 -17.62 13.39
CA VAL A 35 27.65 -18.20 13.96
C VAL A 35 27.86 -19.53 13.28
N ILE A 36 29.02 -19.70 12.63
CA ILE A 36 29.43 -20.92 11.95
C ILE A 36 30.49 -21.58 12.79
N ASP A 37 30.38 -22.86 13.06
CA ASP A 37 31.35 -23.66 13.82
C ASP A 37 32.42 -24.31 12.93
N GLY A 38 32.24 -24.28 11.62
CA GLY A 38 33.12 -24.88 10.62
C GLY A 38 32.92 -26.39 10.43
N GLU A 39 32.12 -27.04 11.24
CA GLU A 39 31.95 -28.48 11.23
C GLU A 39 30.53 -28.91 10.85
N SER A 40 29.53 -28.12 11.23
CA SER A 40 28.12 -28.46 11.06
C SER A 40 27.43 -27.61 10.01
N THR A 41 26.27 -28.08 9.52
CA THR A 41 25.44 -27.28 8.61
C THR A 41 24.56 -26.32 9.39
N THR A 42 24.77 -25.02 9.20
CA THR A 42 23.90 -23.96 9.76
C THR A 42 22.87 -23.54 8.73
N THR A 43 21.59 -23.65 9.08
CA THR A 43 20.48 -23.19 8.23
C THR A 43 20.06 -21.79 8.60
N VAL A 44 20.19 -20.87 7.67
CA VAL A 44 19.78 -19.47 7.81
C VAL A 44 18.58 -19.22 6.92
N LYS A 45 17.51 -18.65 7.49
CA LYS A 45 16.30 -18.24 6.75
C LYS A 45 16.22 -16.72 6.71
N PRO A 46 16.64 -16.09 5.60
CA PRO A 46 16.49 -14.66 5.46
C PRO A 46 15.01 -14.28 5.46
N LYS A 47 14.67 -13.19 6.17
CA LYS A 47 13.31 -12.68 6.20
C LYS A 47 13.12 -11.68 5.07
N LYS A 48 12.14 -11.95 4.22
CA LYS A 48 11.65 -11.04 3.20
C LYS A 48 10.37 -10.40 3.70
N SER A 49 10.27 -9.09 3.58
CA SER A 49 9.07 -8.36 3.97
C SER A 49 8.55 -7.57 2.80
N VAL A 50 7.39 -7.99 2.30
CA VAL A 50 6.67 -7.35 1.21
C VAL A 50 5.45 -6.64 1.80
N PRO A 51 5.31 -5.32 1.62
CA PRO A 51 4.08 -4.62 1.94
C PRO A 51 2.86 -5.20 1.24
N THR A 52 1.72 -5.09 1.86
CA THR A 52 0.43 -5.51 1.30
C THR A 52 -0.51 -4.33 1.18
N VAL A 53 -1.46 -4.40 0.28
CA VAL A 53 -2.55 -3.42 0.16
C VAL A 53 -3.89 -4.13 0.20
N VAL A 54 -4.84 -3.53 0.91
CA VAL A 54 -6.22 -3.99 1.00
C VAL A 54 -7.13 -2.83 0.70
N LYS A 55 -8.14 -3.05 -0.13
CA LYS A 55 -9.19 -2.11 -0.45
C LYS A 55 -10.53 -2.59 0.08
N LYS A 56 -11.29 -1.66 0.64
CA LYS A 56 -12.64 -1.90 1.15
C LYS A 56 -13.56 -0.76 0.70
N VAL A 57 -14.82 -1.06 0.63
CA VAL A 57 -15.90 -0.12 0.33
C VAL A 57 -16.88 -0.09 1.50
N LEU A 58 -17.46 1.07 1.76
CA LEU A 58 -18.52 1.21 2.76
C LEU A 58 -19.88 0.97 2.12
N ASP A 59 -20.69 0.12 2.74
CA ASP A 59 -22.04 -0.18 2.26
C ASP A 59 -22.95 1.06 2.36
N ASP A 60 -23.92 1.14 1.46
CA ASP A 60 -24.89 2.23 1.33
C ASP A 60 -25.62 2.52 2.65
N ALA A 61 -26.03 1.49 3.36
CA ALA A 61 -26.69 1.62 4.67
C ALA A 61 -25.86 2.41 5.70
N ASP A 62 -24.53 2.48 5.49
CA ASP A 62 -23.58 3.13 6.40
C ASP A 62 -22.99 4.43 5.83
N ALA A 63 -23.37 4.82 4.61
CA ALA A 63 -22.79 5.95 3.87
C ALA A 63 -23.01 7.33 4.56
N TYR A 64 -23.98 7.41 5.44
CA TYR A 64 -24.34 8.65 6.16
C TYR A 64 -23.62 8.80 7.51
N ALA A 65 -22.87 7.79 7.94
CA ALA A 65 -22.06 7.91 9.15
C ALA A 65 -20.94 8.94 8.97
N ALA A 66 -20.64 9.72 9.99
CA ALA A 66 -19.51 10.64 9.97
C ALA A 66 -18.20 9.87 9.74
N VAL A 67 -17.27 10.45 8.97
CA VAL A 67 -15.97 9.79 8.66
C VAL A 67 -15.22 9.36 9.92
N THR A 68 -15.41 10.07 11.03
CA THR A 68 -14.87 9.72 12.34
C THR A 68 -15.42 8.39 12.87
N ASP A 69 -16.67 8.06 12.55
CA ASP A 69 -17.35 6.89 13.07
C ASP A 69 -17.09 5.65 12.20
N ILE A 70 -16.65 5.85 10.96
CA ILE A 70 -16.36 4.76 10.01
C ILE A 70 -14.90 4.29 10.04
N LYS A 71 -14.00 5.00 10.71
CA LYS A 71 -12.56 4.62 10.77
C LYS A 71 -12.35 3.24 11.36
N SER A 72 -13.06 2.90 12.42
CA SER A 72 -12.85 1.70 13.23
C SER A 72 -13.80 0.56 12.93
N SER A 73 -14.66 0.64 11.92
CA SER A 73 -15.78 -0.28 11.85
C SER A 73 -15.50 -1.57 11.08
N ASP A 74 -16.17 -2.61 11.50
CA ASP A 74 -16.52 -3.84 10.80
C ASP A 74 -17.43 -3.62 9.57
N LYS A 75 -17.83 -2.38 9.30
CA LYS A 75 -18.70 -1.94 8.21
C LYS A 75 -18.04 -1.89 6.84
N TRP A 76 -16.71 -1.97 6.79
CA TRP A 76 -15.94 -2.00 5.54
C TRP A 76 -15.98 -3.39 4.91
N LYS A 77 -16.53 -3.49 3.69
CA LYS A 77 -16.76 -4.73 2.96
C LYS A 77 -15.92 -4.79 1.68
N ASP A 78 -15.85 -5.97 1.07
CA ASP A 78 -15.21 -6.13 -0.25
C ASP A 78 -16.13 -5.69 -1.38
N VAL A 79 -17.44 -5.80 -1.17
CA VAL A 79 -18.50 -5.42 -2.11
C VAL A 79 -19.57 -4.65 -1.35
N ALA A 80 -20.14 -3.64 -1.98
CA ALA A 80 -21.26 -2.88 -1.47
C ALA A 80 -22.26 -2.57 -2.58
N ASP A 81 -23.52 -2.47 -2.21
CA ASP A 81 -24.57 -1.93 -3.07
C ASP A 81 -24.58 -0.41 -2.96
N SER A 82 -24.86 0.27 -4.08
CA SER A 82 -24.99 1.73 -4.10
C SER A 82 -25.85 2.17 -5.29
N GLN A 83 -26.45 3.34 -5.17
CA GLN A 83 -27.34 3.91 -6.20
C GLN A 83 -26.59 4.88 -7.11
N ILE A 84 -27.04 4.99 -8.36
CA ILE A 84 -26.50 5.99 -9.30
C ILE A 84 -26.68 7.40 -8.69
N GLY A 85 -25.62 8.20 -8.77
CA GLY A 85 -25.57 9.55 -8.22
C GLY A 85 -25.19 9.62 -6.75
N GLN A 86 -24.99 8.50 -6.09
CA GLN A 86 -24.60 8.43 -4.69
C GLN A 86 -23.08 8.41 -4.52
N ASP A 87 -22.60 9.09 -3.47
CA ASP A 87 -21.20 9.02 -3.06
C ASP A 87 -20.92 7.71 -2.33
N VAL A 88 -19.92 6.99 -2.79
CA VAL A 88 -19.42 5.74 -2.22
C VAL A 88 -18.09 6.00 -1.54
N ASN A 89 -17.96 5.57 -0.28
CA ASN A 89 -16.72 5.71 0.48
C ASN A 89 -15.81 4.51 0.28
N TYR A 90 -14.54 4.77 0.00
CA TYR A 90 -13.48 3.76 -0.16
C TYR A 90 -12.39 3.93 0.90
N LYS A 91 -11.81 2.80 1.29
CA LYS A 91 -10.70 2.71 2.24
C LYS A 91 -9.59 1.83 1.65
N LEU A 92 -8.41 2.42 1.47
CA LEU A 92 -7.20 1.68 1.12
C LEU A 92 -6.36 1.54 2.39
N THR A 93 -5.81 0.37 2.62
CA THR A 93 -4.92 0.12 3.77
C THR A 93 -3.65 -0.55 3.27
N GLY A 94 -2.52 0.13 3.39
CA GLY A 94 -1.21 -0.39 3.05
C GLY A 94 -0.38 -0.69 4.29
N THR A 95 0.35 -1.80 4.29
CA THR A 95 1.34 -2.13 5.32
C THR A 95 2.71 -1.63 4.91
N ILE A 96 3.64 -1.57 5.86
CA ILE A 96 5.02 -1.13 5.65
C ILE A 96 5.95 -2.33 5.83
N ALA A 97 7.05 -2.36 5.05
CA ALA A 97 8.04 -3.42 5.16
C ALA A 97 8.65 -3.49 6.57
N SER A 98 8.87 -4.69 7.11
CA SER A 98 9.41 -4.87 8.46
C SER A 98 10.83 -4.32 8.61
N ASN A 99 11.57 -4.18 7.51
CA ASN A 99 12.90 -3.56 7.46
C ASN A 99 12.87 -2.05 7.17
N TYR A 100 11.72 -1.40 7.30
CA TYR A 100 11.55 0.04 7.06
C TYR A 100 12.61 0.91 7.76
N ALA A 101 13.04 0.52 8.95
CA ALA A 101 14.05 1.26 9.71
C ALA A 101 15.40 1.38 9.00
N THR A 102 15.74 0.45 8.09
CA THR A 102 17.00 0.43 7.35
C THR A 102 17.07 1.39 6.17
N PHE A 103 15.92 1.97 5.79
CA PHE A 103 15.83 2.91 4.67
C PHE A 103 16.07 4.34 5.15
N ASP A 104 16.87 5.12 4.45
CA ASP A 104 17.03 6.56 4.62
C ASP A 104 15.87 7.34 3.99
N THR A 105 15.39 6.85 2.84
CA THR A 105 14.24 7.35 2.10
C THR A 105 13.29 6.20 1.80
N TYR A 106 11.98 6.46 1.75
CA TYR A 106 11.00 5.41 1.48
C TYR A 106 9.88 5.93 0.59
N ALA A 107 9.97 5.67 -0.71
CA ALA A 107 8.89 5.92 -1.64
C ALA A 107 7.68 5.04 -1.30
N TYR A 108 6.49 5.61 -1.35
CA TYR A 108 5.26 4.88 -1.01
C TYR A 108 4.08 5.51 -1.76
N LYS A 109 3.43 4.75 -2.61
CA LYS A 109 2.41 5.27 -3.50
C LYS A 109 1.26 4.30 -3.68
N PHE A 110 0.05 4.79 -3.42
CA PHE A 110 -1.18 4.13 -3.84
C PHE A 110 -1.54 4.58 -5.26
N THR A 111 -1.85 3.64 -6.12
CA THR A 111 -2.38 3.87 -7.47
C THR A 111 -3.69 3.10 -7.58
N ASP A 112 -4.79 3.81 -7.71
CA ASP A 112 -6.12 3.23 -7.68
C ASP A 112 -6.88 3.55 -8.97
N LYS A 113 -7.19 2.52 -9.74
CA LYS A 113 -7.87 2.65 -11.01
C LYS A 113 -9.36 2.42 -10.84
N LEU A 114 -10.14 3.48 -11.02
CA LEU A 114 -11.59 3.44 -10.99
C LEU A 114 -12.16 2.97 -12.34
N SER A 115 -13.25 2.21 -12.34
CA SER A 115 -14.00 1.91 -13.56
C SER A 115 -14.68 3.16 -14.12
N ASN A 116 -15.12 3.08 -15.39
CA ASN A 116 -15.84 4.19 -16.02
C ASN A 116 -17.18 4.53 -15.36
N GLY A 117 -17.72 3.62 -14.55
CA GLY A 117 -18.94 3.82 -13.77
C GLY A 117 -18.74 4.62 -12.48
N LEU A 118 -17.52 5.07 -12.20
CA LEU A 118 -17.15 5.77 -10.98
C LEU A 118 -16.48 7.12 -11.31
N ASP A 119 -17.01 8.21 -10.80
CA ASP A 119 -16.39 9.54 -10.87
C ASP A 119 -15.76 9.86 -9.51
N TYR A 120 -14.47 10.15 -9.50
CA TYR A 120 -13.77 10.57 -8.28
C TYR A 120 -14.33 11.90 -7.76
N VAL A 121 -14.58 11.97 -6.44
CA VAL A 121 -15.00 13.21 -5.76
C VAL A 121 -13.77 14.01 -5.37
N ASN A 122 -13.52 15.12 -6.07
CA ASN A 122 -12.35 15.96 -5.85
C ASN A 122 -12.23 16.45 -4.40
N GLY A 123 -11.01 16.40 -3.86
CA GLY A 123 -10.71 16.85 -2.50
C GLY A 123 -11.20 15.90 -1.40
N SER A 124 -11.72 14.72 -1.75
CA SER A 124 -12.22 13.75 -0.77
C SER A 124 -11.13 12.89 -0.11
N VAL A 125 -9.90 12.91 -0.63
CA VAL A 125 -8.79 12.14 -0.05
C VAL A 125 -8.43 12.63 1.34
N LYS A 126 -8.34 11.71 2.28
CA LYS A 126 -7.80 11.87 3.63
C LYS A 126 -6.86 10.73 3.95
N VAL A 127 -5.67 11.03 4.42
CA VAL A 127 -4.62 10.05 4.70
C VAL A 127 -4.28 10.02 6.18
N TYR A 128 -4.14 8.81 6.71
CA TYR A 128 -3.86 8.59 8.13
C TYR A 128 -2.74 7.57 8.33
N ALA A 129 -1.94 7.78 9.36
CA ALA A 129 -1.12 6.75 9.98
C ALA A 129 -1.96 6.04 11.05
N LEU A 130 -2.07 4.72 10.95
CA LEU A 130 -2.79 3.87 11.89
C LEU A 130 -1.79 3.06 12.72
N ASN A 131 -1.69 3.38 14.02
CA ASN A 131 -0.87 2.68 14.99
C ASN A 131 -1.78 1.99 16.02
N GLY A 132 -1.87 0.67 15.97
CA GLY A 132 -2.90 -0.07 16.69
C GLY A 132 -4.29 0.35 16.23
N GLU A 133 -5.06 0.99 17.11
CA GLU A 133 -6.41 1.54 16.83
C GLU A 133 -6.42 3.07 16.65
N LYS A 134 -5.27 3.72 16.84
CA LYS A 134 -5.18 5.18 16.79
C LYS A 134 -4.89 5.67 15.37
N TYR A 135 -5.81 6.46 14.83
CA TYR A 135 -5.64 7.20 13.57
C TYR A 135 -5.05 8.59 13.84
N SER A 136 -3.93 8.90 13.19
CA SER A 136 -3.32 10.23 13.17
C SER A 136 -3.32 10.74 11.73
N GLU A 137 -3.97 11.88 11.47
CA GLU A 137 -4.04 12.45 10.13
C GLU A 137 -2.63 12.87 9.67
N ILE A 138 -2.30 12.54 8.43
CA ILE A 138 -1.03 12.92 7.80
C ILE A 138 -1.23 14.23 7.06
N ASP A 139 -0.35 15.20 7.32
CA ASP A 139 -0.40 16.51 6.69
C ASP A 139 -0.22 16.40 5.16
N LEU A 140 -0.98 17.22 4.42
CA LEU A 140 -0.94 17.30 2.95
C LEU A 140 0.44 17.64 2.38
N ASN A 141 1.33 18.24 3.16
CA ASN A 141 2.71 18.53 2.73
C ASN A 141 3.56 17.27 2.56
N ASN A 142 3.14 16.14 3.12
CA ASN A 142 3.88 14.88 3.05
C ASN A 142 3.55 14.03 1.83
N TYR A 143 2.45 14.31 1.13
CA TYR A 143 2.04 13.55 -0.05
C TYR A 143 1.39 14.44 -1.10
N THR A 144 1.33 13.95 -2.32
CA THR A 144 0.59 14.58 -3.42
C THR A 144 -0.56 13.69 -3.86
N VAL A 145 -1.68 14.31 -4.23
CA VAL A 145 -2.83 13.62 -4.81
C VAL A 145 -2.93 14.00 -6.28
N THR A 146 -2.98 12.99 -7.16
CA THR A 146 -3.40 13.18 -8.56
C THR A 146 -4.81 12.64 -8.66
N ASN A 147 -5.76 13.52 -8.95
CA ASN A 147 -7.16 13.17 -9.07
C ASN A 147 -7.40 12.22 -10.25
N ALA A 148 -8.29 11.25 -10.06
CA ALA A 148 -8.73 10.41 -11.15
C ALA A 148 -9.62 11.22 -12.10
N ASP A 149 -9.31 11.20 -13.39
CA ASP A 149 -10.10 11.77 -14.45
C ASP A 149 -9.83 11.07 -15.80
N THR A 150 -10.49 11.48 -16.84
CA THR A 150 -10.36 10.87 -18.18
C THR A 150 -8.97 11.03 -18.80
N SER A 151 -8.21 12.06 -18.42
CA SER A 151 -6.87 12.35 -18.97
C SER A 151 -5.83 11.34 -18.46
N ASN A 152 -6.03 10.79 -17.26
CA ASN A 152 -5.15 9.82 -16.64
C ASN A 152 -5.76 8.42 -16.52
N ASN A 153 -6.70 8.10 -17.43
CA ASN A 153 -7.38 6.80 -17.47
C ASN A 153 -8.09 6.47 -16.14
N ASN A 154 -8.74 7.46 -15.55
CA ASN A 154 -9.51 7.38 -14.31
C ASN A 154 -8.70 6.81 -13.12
N THR A 155 -7.46 7.30 -12.96
CA THR A 155 -6.51 6.78 -11.98
C THR A 155 -6.24 7.80 -10.88
N LEU A 156 -6.64 7.48 -9.65
CA LEU A 156 -6.29 8.23 -8.44
C LEU A 156 -4.90 7.80 -7.95
N THR A 157 -4.03 8.77 -7.65
CA THR A 157 -2.77 8.46 -6.95
C THR A 157 -2.63 9.26 -5.67
N VAL A 158 -2.06 8.61 -4.64
CA VAL A 158 -1.59 9.23 -3.40
C VAL A 158 -0.12 8.86 -3.25
N ASP A 159 0.77 9.83 -3.40
CA ASP A 159 2.19 9.62 -3.62
C ASP A 159 3.06 10.32 -2.56
N PHE A 160 3.76 9.56 -1.73
CA PHE A 160 4.79 10.01 -0.79
C PHE A 160 6.14 10.01 -1.52
N LYS A 161 6.39 11.04 -2.31
CA LYS A 161 7.56 11.14 -3.18
C LYS A 161 8.87 11.23 -2.43
N VAL A 162 9.88 10.55 -2.97
CA VAL A 162 11.29 10.76 -2.66
C VAL A 162 11.88 11.74 -3.68
N GLY A 163 12.74 12.64 -3.24
CA GLY A 163 13.40 13.65 -4.09
C GLY A 163 14.47 14.41 -3.33
N ALA A 164 14.99 15.50 -3.90
CA ALA A 164 16.11 16.26 -3.34
C ALA A 164 15.88 16.70 -1.87
N ASP A 165 14.64 17.12 -1.55
CA ASP A 165 14.25 17.60 -0.22
C ASP A 165 13.12 16.75 0.41
N LYS A 166 12.89 15.55 -0.09
CA LYS A 166 11.80 14.66 0.34
C LYS A 166 12.30 13.24 0.53
N LYS A 167 11.97 12.67 1.69
CA LYS A 167 12.33 11.29 2.06
C LYS A 167 11.15 10.32 1.93
N GLY A 168 10.06 10.76 1.31
CA GLY A 168 8.85 9.97 1.15
C GLY A 168 8.16 9.74 2.49
N LEU A 169 7.80 8.50 2.78
CA LEU A 169 7.09 8.15 4.02
C LEU A 169 7.95 8.41 5.29
N LYS A 170 9.29 8.54 5.14
CA LYS A 170 10.20 8.89 6.24
C LYS A 170 10.02 10.33 6.76
N ASP A 171 9.37 11.20 6.01
CA ASP A 171 9.04 12.56 6.46
C ASP A 171 7.82 12.58 7.40
N VAL A 172 7.10 11.48 7.52
CA VAL A 172 5.90 11.40 8.37
C VAL A 172 6.29 10.95 9.78
N ASN A 173 6.09 11.83 10.75
CA ASN A 173 6.39 11.53 12.15
C ASN A 173 5.53 10.39 12.70
N GLY A 174 6.14 9.52 13.51
CA GLY A 174 5.45 8.43 14.19
C GLY A 174 5.08 7.25 13.30
N VAL A 175 5.68 7.16 12.10
CA VAL A 175 5.56 6.01 11.20
C VAL A 175 6.72 5.04 11.42
N ASP A 176 6.38 3.77 11.61
CA ASP A 176 7.31 2.65 11.72
C ASP A 176 6.82 1.42 10.93
N ALA A 177 7.52 0.30 11.06
CA ALA A 177 7.18 -0.95 10.37
C ALA A 177 5.84 -1.57 10.81
N ASN A 178 5.28 -1.18 11.96
CA ASN A 178 3.99 -1.67 12.46
C ASN A 178 2.83 -0.74 12.08
N THR A 179 3.15 0.45 11.60
CA THR A 179 2.17 1.44 11.14
C THR A 179 1.50 0.96 9.86
N LYS A 180 0.20 1.19 9.74
CA LYS A 180 -0.52 1.07 8.46
C LYS A 180 -0.84 2.46 7.92
N ILE A 181 -0.68 2.65 6.62
CA ILE A 181 -1.11 3.87 5.95
C ILE A 181 -2.51 3.64 5.40
N VAL A 182 -3.44 4.51 5.81
CA VAL A 182 -4.84 4.39 5.45
C VAL A 182 -5.28 5.61 4.66
N VAL A 183 -5.82 5.38 3.47
CA VAL A 183 -6.39 6.40 2.60
C VAL A 183 -7.90 6.23 2.55
N PHE A 184 -8.65 7.27 2.88
CA PHE A 184 -10.07 7.36 2.61
C PHE A 184 -10.31 8.30 1.45
N TYR A 185 -11.24 7.96 0.57
CA TYR A 185 -11.70 8.83 -0.50
C TYR A 185 -13.14 8.48 -0.90
N LYS A 186 -13.75 9.32 -1.74
CA LYS A 186 -15.09 9.11 -2.28
C LYS A 186 -15.08 9.04 -3.79
N ALA A 187 -15.94 8.19 -4.33
CA ALA A 187 -16.32 8.22 -5.74
C ALA A 187 -17.84 8.14 -5.87
N LYS A 188 -18.39 8.70 -6.93
CA LYS A 188 -19.82 8.73 -7.22
C LYS A 188 -20.15 7.76 -8.35
N LEU A 189 -21.16 6.92 -8.18
CA LEU A 189 -21.70 6.14 -9.27
C LEU A 189 -22.33 7.05 -10.31
N ASN A 190 -21.91 6.92 -11.57
CA ASN A 190 -22.42 7.70 -12.69
C ASN A 190 -23.31 6.85 -13.61
N SER A 191 -23.81 7.45 -14.70
CA SER A 191 -24.71 6.78 -15.66
C SER A 191 -24.08 5.63 -16.47
N HIS A 192 -22.75 5.48 -16.45
CA HIS A 192 -22.03 4.38 -17.07
C HIS A 192 -21.81 3.20 -16.11
N ALA A 193 -22.32 3.29 -14.89
CA ALA A 193 -22.20 2.22 -13.93
C ALA A 193 -22.92 0.96 -14.42
N VAL A 194 -22.27 -0.18 -14.25
CA VAL A 194 -22.87 -1.48 -14.52
C VAL A 194 -23.91 -1.75 -13.42
N ILE A 195 -25.19 -1.84 -13.80
CA ILE A 195 -26.30 -2.05 -12.90
C ILE A 195 -26.67 -3.53 -12.94
N GLY A 196 -26.89 -4.09 -11.76
CA GLY A 196 -27.47 -5.42 -11.56
C GLY A 196 -26.46 -6.53 -11.74
N ASN A 197 -26.00 -7.06 -10.63
CA ASN A 197 -25.50 -8.42 -10.54
C ASN A 197 -26.60 -9.28 -9.92
N ALA A 198 -27.44 -9.88 -10.74
CA ALA A 198 -28.17 -11.03 -10.28
C ALA A 198 -27.15 -12.11 -9.85
N GLU A 199 -27.41 -12.79 -8.76
CA GLU A 199 -26.63 -13.92 -8.29
C GLU A 199 -26.37 -14.89 -9.47
N GLY A 200 -25.07 -15.15 -9.78
CA GLY A 200 -24.70 -15.96 -10.95
C GLY A 200 -24.41 -15.18 -12.24
N SER A 201 -24.50 -13.86 -12.25
CA SER A 201 -24.11 -13.03 -13.40
C SER A 201 -22.58 -13.00 -13.56
N THR A 202 -22.10 -13.23 -14.79
CA THR A 202 -20.69 -13.05 -15.20
C THR A 202 -20.35 -11.58 -15.44
N MET A 203 -21.29 -10.66 -15.32
CA MET A 203 -21.03 -9.23 -15.48
C MET A 203 -20.35 -8.70 -14.22
N GLY A 204 -19.07 -8.36 -14.35
CA GLY A 204 -18.32 -7.67 -13.30
C GLY A 204 -18.98 -6.33 -12.99
N GLY A 205 -19.17 -6.01 -11.70
CA GLY A 205 -19.66 -4.72 -11.24
C GLY A 205 -18.69 -3.58 -11.56
N ASN A 206 -18.89 -2.44 -10.92
CA ASN A 206 -17.99 -1.28 -11.05
C ASN A 206 -16.68 -1.55 -10.31
N THR A 207 -15.73 -2.18 -11.02
CA THR A 207 -14.46 -2.60 -10.44
C THR A 207 -13.58 -1.39 -10.12
N ASN A 208 -12.79 -1.54 -9.09
CA ASN A 208 -11.84 -0.54 -8.64
C ASN A 208 -10.62 -1.26 -8.05
N THR A 209 -9.46 -1.15 -8.73
CA THR A 209 -8.28 -1.94 -8.40
C THR A 209 -7.17 -1.04 -7.89
N VAL A 210 -6.67 -1.33 -6.69
CA VAL A 210 -5.57 -0.61 -6.06
C VAL A 210 -4.25 -1.36 -6.25
N LYS A 211 -3.18 -0.60 -6.46
CA LYS A 211 -1.81 -1.04 -6.45
C LYS A 211 -1.01 -0.19 -5.46
N LEU A 212 -0.11 -0.82 -4.72
CA LEU A 212 0.84 -0.16 -3.83
C LEU A 212 2.25 -0.32 -4.39
N THR A 213 2.93 0.80 -4.64
CA THR A 213 4.34 0.86 -5.00
C THR A 213 5.15 1.33 -3.78
N TYR A 214 6.27 0.70 -3.49
CA TYR A 214 7.08 0.96 -2.30
C TYR A 214 8.57 0.77 -2.57
N SER A 215 9.43 1.45 -1.80
CA SER A 215 10.88 1.19 -1.83
C SER A 215 11.18 -0.22 -1.35
N ASN A 216 11.91 -0.99 -2.16
CA ASN A 216 12.22 -2.40 -1.88
C ASN A 216 13.71 -2.67 -1.64
N ASN A 217 14.58 -1.67 -1.85
CA ASN A 217 16.02 -1.78 -1.67
C ASN A 217 16.55 -0.64 -0.78
N PRO A 218 17.05 -0.92 0.44
CA PRO A 218 17.57 0.12 1.34
C PRO A 218 18.93 0.69 0.94
N TYR A 219 19.63 0.07 -0.04
CA TYR A 219 20.99 0.43 -0.44
C TYR A 219 21.07 1.13 -1.79
N ALA A 220 20.00 1.12 -2.56
CA ALA A 220 19.92 1.75 -3.88
C ALA A 220 18.46 2.08 -4.21
N GLU A 221 18.25 2.92 -5.21
CA GLU A 221 16.91 3.15 -5.74
C GLU A 221 16.32 1.84 -6.30
N GLY A 222 15.12 1.51 -5.86
CA GLY A 222 14.38 0.36 -6.32
C GLY A 222 12.96 0.40 -5.75
N GLU A 223 12.00 -0.06 -6.55
CA GLU A 223 10.60 -0.10 -6.17
C GLU A 223 10.04 -1.51 -6.38
N GLY A 224 9.21 -1.96 -5.43
CA GLY A 224 8.35 -3.13 -5.53
C GLY A 224 6.89 -2.71 -5.70
N GLU A 225 6.06 -3.62 -6.18
CA GLU A 225 4.61 -3.41 -6.32
C GLU A 225 3.83 -4.58 -5.72
N THR A 226 2.66 -4.28 -5.15
CA THR A 226 1.67 -5.28 -4.71
C THR A 226 0.26 -4.80 -5.07
N ILE A 227 -0.64 -5.76 -5.36
CA ILE A 227 -2.03 -5.55 -5.79
C ILE A 227 -2.96 -6.23 -4.80
#